data_8cae53980319b98268d0269063a4364a
#
_entry.id   8cae53980319b98268d0269063a4364a
#
_cell.length_a   1.000
_cell.length_b   1.000
_cell.length_c   1.000
_cell.angle_alpha   90.00
_cell.angle_beta   90.00
_cell.angle_gamma   90.00
#
_symmetry.space_group_name_H-M   'P 1'
#
loop_
_entity.id
_entity.type
_entity.pdbx_description
1 polymer ?
#
loop_
_entity_poly.entity_id
_entity_poly.type
_entity_poly.pdbx_seq_one_letter_code
_entity_poly.pdbx_strand_id
1 'polypeptide(L)'
;FSAYEKISKVAGNEIIGKNILSFYPELNEDNSYIIRCIKTGKAFLNYEQELTDINGNTLRSICQTVPIHDGGELVAIAELSTYPDKTVEEEDKKIEVANLFHAEHINGTLDDIITANPAFIDIKKHIQAEAASDAPVLVYGKTGTGKELVCNAIHNCSSRAKEPFIVQNCAAIPSTLLESLLFGNVKGSFTGAENSIGLFEMANKGTLFLDEINSMEIEAQAKILRAIEEKKIRKIGDKKTTDIDVRIIAAVNEDPLECIKQKTLRDDLYYRLSVIRYDIPPLKDRKEDIPLLMEHFRIYNKKFGKNIVEFSNEVETAFLRYNWPGNVRELKNVIEAAYHMNFGATIELDNIPRHIAERMEIESISLENSSSMTLNQLVAEFEKEIIKRKYIKNDKKLSQTARDLSISKQSLLYKLKKYNLM
;
A
#
# COMPACT_ATOMS: atom_id res chain seq x y z
N PHE A 1 18.25 2.68 10.04
CA PHE A 1 19.28 3.69 10.36
C PHE A 1 19.29 4.06 11.84
N SER A 2 18.14 4.29 12.49
CA SER A 2 18.09 4.70 13.91
C SER A 2 18.69 3.67 14.89
N ALA A 3 18.53 2.37 14.63
CA ALA A 3 19.10 1.31 15.47
C ALA A 3 20.65 1.26 15.35
N TYR A 4 21.17 1.42 14.13
CA TYR A 4 22.60 1.46 13.89
C TYR A 4 23.28 2.66 14.57
N GLU A 5 22.69 3.85 14.49
CA GLU A 5 23.19 5.06 15.15
C GLU A 5 23.32 4.89 16.67
N LYS A 6 22.34 4.26 17.32
CA LYS A 6 22.35 3.99 18.75
C LYS A 6 23.43 2.98 19.15
N ILE A 7 23.68 1.97 18.30
CA ILE A 7 24.61 0.88 18.57
C ILE A 7 26.04 1.28 18.25
N SER A 8 26.26 1.90 17.08
CA SER A 8 27.57 2.30 16.57
C SER A 8 28.02 3.69 17.05
N LYS A 9 27.10 4.51 17.57
CA LYS A 9 27.29 5.94 17.90
C LYS A 9 27.76 6.79 16.73
N VAL A 10 27.45 6.36 15.50
CA VAL A 10 27.74 7.07 14.26
C VAL A 10 26.45 7.60 13.67
N ALA A 11 26.39 8.89 13.39
CA ALA A 11 25.19 9.51 12.82
C ALA A 11 24.95 9.03 11.39
N GLY A 12 23.67 8.76 11.01
CA GLY A 12 23.32 8.24 9.69
C GLY A 12 23.79 9.12 8.53
N ASN A 13 23.84 10.44 8.72
CA ASN A 13 24.37 11.39 7.75
C ASN A 13 25.88 11.24 7.48
N GLU A 14 26.63 10.59 8.35
CA GLU A 14 28.05 10.30 8.15
C GLU A 14 28.29 9.08 7.26
N ILE A 15 27.29 8.24 7.07
CA ILE A 15 27.35 6.98 6.32
C ILE A 15 26.72 7.11 4.93
N ILE A 16 25.64 7.87 4.84
CA ILE A 16 24.87 8.02 3.58
C ILE A 16 25.77 8.60 2.48
N GLY A 17 25.79 7.92 1.33
CA GLY A 17 26.57 8.31 0.17
C GLY A 17 28.04 7.88 0.20
N LYS A 18 28.50 7.20 1.25
CA LYS A 18 29.87 6.68 1.35
C LYS A 18 29.93 5.20 0.95
N ASN A 19 31.07 4.79 0.44
CA ASN A 19 31.35 3.38 0.15
C ASN A 19 31.52 2.61 1.47
N ILE A 20 30.89 1.45 1.61
CA ILE A 20 30.97 0.58 2.80
C ILE A 20 32.42 0.21 3.14
N LEU A 21 33.28 0.00 2.16
CA LEU A 21 34.69 -0.32 2.36
C LEU A 21 35.48 0.84 2.96
N SER A 22 35.03 2.08 2.78
CA SER A 22 35.69 3.24 3.42
C SER A 22 35.32 3.41 4.88
N PHE A 23 34.22 2.78 5.30
CA PHE A 23 33.69 2.87 6.65
C PHE A 23 34.18 1.73 7.57
N TYR A 24 34.37 0.54 6.99
CA TYR A 24 34.93 -0.63 7.65
C TYR A 24 36.29 -1.00 7.03
N PRO A 25 37.42 -0.58 7.60
CA PRO A 25 38.76 -0.80 7.01
C PRO A 25 39.14 -2.28 6.83
N GLU A 26 38.48 -3.19 7.56
CA GLU A 26 38.72 -4.64 7.51
C GLU A 26 38.04 -5.28 6.31
N LEU A 27 37.04 -4.59 5.68
CA LEU A 27 36.34 -5.09 4.52
C LEU A 27 37.11 -4.79 3.23
N ASN A 28 37.09 -5.76 2.33
CA ASN A 28 37.60 -5.64 0.98
C ASN A 28 36.61 -6.29 -0.01
N GLU A 29 36.92 -6.27 -1.30
CA GLU A 29 36.05 -6.82 -2.32
C GLU A 29 35.79 -8.33 -2.22
N ASP A 30 36.67 -9.07 -1.55
CA ASP A 30 36.60 -10.53 -1.45
C ASP A 30 35.86 -11.00 -0.19
N ASN A 31 35.97 -10.24 0.92
CA ASN A 31 35.35 -10.63 2.20
C ASN A 31 34.01 -9.91 2.48
N SER A 32 33.68 -8.83 1.79
CA SER A 32 32.40 -8.14 1.96
C SER A 32 31.25 -8.92 1.33
N TYR A 33 30.29 -9.36 2.14
CA TYR A 33 29.09 -10.05 1.67
C TYR A 33 28.19 -9.14 0.80
N ILE A 34 28.16 -7.85 1.05
CA ILE A 34 27.45 -6.87 0.21
C ILE A 34 28.06 -6.85 -1.18
N ILE A 35 29.38 -6.75 -1.32
CA ILE A 35 30.05 -6.73 -2.63
C ILE A 35 29.92 -8.09 -3.32
N ARG A 36 30.05 -9.18 -2.59
CA ARG A 36 29.81 -10.52 -3.13
C ARG A 36 28.37 -10.69 -3.62
N CYS A 37 27.39 -10.14 -2.92
CA CYS A 37 25.99 -10.14 -3.32
C CYS A 37 25.81 -9.34 -4.63
N ILE A 38 26.44 -8.17 -4.77
CA ILE A 38 26.45 -7.36 -5.99
C ILE A 38 27.05 -8.18 -7.17
N LYS A 39 28.22 -8.79 -6.97
CA LYS A 39 28.94 -9.52 -8.03
C LYS A 39 28.23 -10.79 -8.45
N THR A 40 27.56 -11.48 -7.54
CA THR A 40 27.00 -12.82 -7.81
C THR A 40 25.48 -12.83 -8.00
N GLY A 41 24.78 -11.78 -7.60
CA GLY A 41 23.31 -11.74 -7.54
C GLY A 41 22.69 -12.72 -6.55
N LYS A 42 23.49 -13.33 -5.63
CA LYS A 42 23.03 -14.33 -4.67
C LYS A 42 22.85 -13.74 -3.29
N ALA A 43 21.80 -14.17 -2.59
CA ALA A 43 21.58 -13.84 -1.19
C ALA A 43 22.56 -14.61 -0.27
N PHE A 44 22.99 -13.97 0.80
CA PHE A 44 23.75 -14.59 1.88
C PHE A 44 22.93 -14.45 3.16
N LEU A 45 22.58 -15.56 3.79
CA LEU A 45 21.66 -15.60 4.93
C LEU A 45 22.37 -16.14 6.18
N ASN A 46 22.03 -15.54 7.34
CA ASN A 46 22.46 -16.02 8.67
C ASN A 46 23.97 -16.20 8.82
N TYR A 47 24.76 -15.28 8.32
CA TYR A 47 26.22 -15.31 8.51
C TYR A 47 26.62 -14.38 9.65
N GLU A 48 27.57 -14.83 10.47
CA GLU A 48 28.17 -14.01 11.51
C GLU A 48 29.31 -13.17 10.93
N GLN A 49 29.37 -11.90 11.33
CA GLN A 49 30.52 -11.05 11.07
C GLN A 49 30.83 -10.16 12.28
N GLU A 50 32.12 -9.89 12.47
CA GLU A 50 32.62 -8.94 13.45
C GLU A 50 33.38 -7.86 12.69
N LEU A 51 32.95 -6.62 12.82
CA LEU A 51 33.49 -5.49 12.05
C LEU A 51 33.86 -4.35 12.99
N THR A 52 35.00 -3.75 12.74
CA THR A 52 35.47 -2.55 13.44
C THR A 52 35.32 -1.36 12.53
N ASP A 53 34.56 -0.34 12.98
CA ASP A 53 34.36 0.90 12.21
C ASP A 53 35.61 1.81 12.27
N ILE A 54 35.60 2.88 11.47
CA ILE A 54 36.69 3.88 11.43
C ILE A 54 36.94 4.58 12.77
N ASN A 55 35.99 4.50 13.71
CA ASN A 55 36.11 5.09 15.07
C ASN A 55 36.61 4.07 16.09
N GLY A 56 36.92 2.84 15.68
CA GLY A 56 37.43 1.78 16.54
C GLY A 56 36.34 1.03 17.32
N ASN A 57 35.04 1.18 16.98
CA ASN A 57 34.00 0.42 17.62
C ASN A 57 33.83 -0.93 16.89
N THR A 58 34.03 -2.01 17.63
CA THR A 58 33.83 -3.38 17.09
C THR A 58 32.43 -3.87 17.42
N LEU A 59 31.75 -4.36 16.39
CA LEU A 59 30.39 -4.87 16.46
C LEU A 59 30.32 -6.28 15.87
N ARG A 60 29.86 -7.23 16.68
CA ARG A 60 29.51 -8.59 16.23
C ARG A 60 28.05 -8.62 15.83
N SER A 61 27.76 -9.10 14.65
CA SER A 61 26.40 -9.15 14.09
C SER A 61 26.14 -10.45 13.36
N ILE A 62 24.87 -10.87 13.36
CA ILE A 62 24.34 -11.91 12.49
C ILE A 62 23.58 -11.21 11.36
N CYS A 63 24.01 -11.41 10.13
CA CYS A 63 23.57 -10.64 8.99
C CYS A 63 22.86 -11.50 7.96
N GLN A 64 21.98 -10.83 7.20
CA GLN A 64 21.34 -11.35 6.00
C GLN A 64 21.46 -10.29 4.91
N THR A 65 22.12 -10.64 3.81
CA THR A 65 22.31 -9.74 2.66
C THR A 65 21.55 -10.28 1.47
N VAL A 66 20.61 -9.51 0.94
CA VAL A 66 19.75 -9.93 -0.17
C VAL A 66 19.76 -8.93 -1.31
N PRO A 67 19.79 -9.40 -2.58
CA PRO A 67 19.70 -8.54 -3.75
C PRO A 67 18.25 -8.12 -4.00
N ILE A 68 18.05 -6.86 -4.37
CA ILE A 68 16.76 -6.30 -4.79
C ILE A 68 16.83 -6.08 -6.31
N HIS A 69 15.90 -6.70 -7.04
CA HIS A 69 15.81 -6.59 -8.49
C HIS A 69 14.55 -5.83 -8.89
N ASP A 70 14.67 -5.02 -9.94
CA ASP A 70 13.55 -4.40 -10.64
C ASP A 70 13.69 -4.69 -12.13
N GLY A 71 12.61 -5.23 -12.75
CA GLY A 71 12.64 -5.64 -14.16
C GLY A 71 13.71 -6.67 -14.53
N GLY A 72 14.29 -7.39 -13.56
CA GLY A 72 15.37 -8.36 -13.74
C GLY A 72 16.78 -7.77 -13.59
N GLU A 73 16.91 -6.47 -13.42
CA GLU A 73 18.19 -5.80 -13.12
C GLU A 73 18.38 -5.61 -11.61
N LEU A 74 19.61 -5.75 -11.14
CA LEU A 74 19.96 -5.55 -9.74
C LEU A 74 19.98 -4.03 -9.45
N VAL A 75 19.01 -3.54 -8.67
CA VAL A 75 18.88 -2.10 -8.37
C VAL A 75 19.39 -1.72 -6.98
N ALA A 76 19.40 -2.65 -6.03
CA ALA A 76 19.88 -2.41 -4.67
C ALA A 76 20.28 -3.71 -3.96
N ILE A 77 20.96 -3.55 -2.80
CA ILE A 77 21.21 -4.60 -1.84
C ILE A 77 20.61 -4.18 -0.50
N ALA A 78 19.86 -5.06 0.13
CA ALA A 78 19.41 -4.89 1.52
C ALA A 78 20.22 -5.77 2.44
N GLU A 79 20.72 -5.20 3.55
CA GLU A 79 21.34 -5.95 4.63
C GLU A 79 20.56 -5.73 5.93
N LEU A 80 20.18 -6.83 6.56
CA LEU A 80 19.58 -6.86 7.89
C LEU A 80 20.61 -7.45 8.87
N SER A 81 20.94 -6.69 9.91
CA SER A 81 21.92 -7.10 10.92
C SER A 81 21.28 -7.14 12.30
N THR A 82 21.50 -8.23 13.04
CA THR A 82 21.14 -8.38 14.46
C THR A 82 22.42 -8.45 15.32
N TYR A 83 22.41 -7.84 16.50
CA TYR A 83 23.59 -7.68 17.36
C TYR A 83 23.42 -8.47 18.67
N PRO A 84 23.90 -9.74 18.76
CA PRO A 84 23.62 -10.62 19.90
C PRO A 84 24.31 -10.22 21.20
N ASP A 85 25.43 -9.48 21.13
CA ASP A 85 26.27 -9.19 22.32
C ASP A 85 25.90 -7.89 23.07
N LYS A 86 24.91 -7.14 22.56
CA LYS A 86 24.36 -5.98 23.28
C LYS A 86 23.05 -6.37 23.94
N THR A 87 23.11 -6.69 25.22
CA THR A 87 21.93 -6.78 26.10
C THR A 87 21.32 -5.38 26.23
N VAL A 88 20.42 -5.05 25.32
CA VAL A 88 19.42 -4.01 25.55
C VAL A 88 18.49 -4.60 26.61
N GLU A 89 18.26 -3.90 27.73
CA GLU A 89 17.34 -4.35 28.77
C GLU A 89 16.00 -4.73 28.13
N GLU A 90 15.30 -5.72 28.69
CA GLU A 90 14.07 -6.28 28.04
C GLU A 90 12.98 -5.21 27.79
N GLU A 91 12.97 -4.13 28.58
CA GLU A 91 12.09 -2.98 28.33
C GLU A 91 12.50 -2.16 27.12
N ASP A 92 13.80 -1.96 26.87
CA ASP A 92 14.31 -1.26 25.69
C ASP A 92 14.12 -2.09 24.41
N LYS A 93 14.20 -3.44 24.48
CA LYS A 93 13.85 -4.32 23.33
C LYS A 93 12.38 -4.21 22.95
N LYS A 94 11.48 -4.10 23.93
CA LYS A 94 10.04 -3.85 23.66
C LYS A 94 9.83 -2.50 22.98
N ILE A 95 10.56 -1.48 23.39
CA ILE A 95 10.49 -0.12 22.81
C ILE A 95 11.17 -0.08 21.43
N GLU A 96 12.27 -0.79 21.21
CA GLU A 96 13.02 -0.78 19.95
C GLU A 96 12.31 -1.58 18.85
N VAL A 97 11.75 -2.74 19.16
CA VAL A 97 10.92 -3.52 18.24
C VAL A 97 9.58 -2.82 18.00
N ALA A 98 8.99 -2.22 19.04
CA ALA A 98 7.82 -1.35 18.87
C ALA A 98 8.12 -0.14 17.97
N ASN A 99 9.31 0.47 18.04
CA ASN A 99 9.72 1.58 17.18
C ASN A 99 10.04 1.17 15.73
N LEU A 100 10.39 -0.08 15.45
CA LEU A 100 10.51 -0.61 14.09
C LEU A 100 9.13 -0.81 13.43
N PHE A 101 8.09 -1.02 14.24
CA PHE A 101 6.69 -1.13 13.81
C PHE A 101 5.87 0.11 14.20
N HIS A 102 6.44 1.07 14.95
CA HIS A 102 5.89 2.41 15.03
C HIS A 102 6.15 3.05 13.66
N ALA A 103 5.09 3.10 12.86
CA ALA A 103 5.03 4.06 11.79
C ALA A 103 5.44 5.42 12.37
N GLU A 104 6.47 6.05 11.78
CA GLU A 104 6.75 7.47 11.95
C GLU A 104 5.42 8.20 12.06
N HIS A 105 5.20 8.95 13.16
CA HIS A 105 3.98 9.66 13.50
C HIS A 105 2.80 9.25 12.64
N ILE A 106 1.89 8.43 13.19
CA ILE A 106 0.70 7.97 12.47
C ILE A 106 -0.05 9.22 12.01
N ASN A 107 0.35 9.74 10.86
CA ASN A 107 -0.33 10.83 10.18
C ASN A 107 -1.65 10.26 9.68
N GLY A 108 -2.72 10.50 10.38
CA GLY A 108 -4.04 10.01 10.05
C GLY A 108 -5.04 10.40 11.11
N THR A 109 -5.38 11.68 11.12
CA THR A 109 -6.50 12.22 11.89
C THR A 109 -7.77 12.21 11.04
N LEU A 110 -8.92 12.47 11.63
CA LEU A 110 -10.16 12.66 10.88
C LEU A 110 -10.05 13.82 9.87
N ASP A 111 -9.21 14.81 10.14
CA ASP A 111 -9.05 15.98 9.25
C ASP A 111 -8.25 15.63 7.99
N ASP A 112 -7.40 14.61 8.06
CA ASP A 112 -6.66 14.11 6.89
C ASP A 112 -7.56 13.32 5.93
N ILE A 113 -8.75 12.89 6.37
CA ILE A 113 -9.76 12.28 5.50
C ILE A 113 -10.51 13.38 4.75
N ILE A 114 -10.08 13.60 3.51
CA ILE A 114 -10.66 14.62 2.62
C ILE A 114 -11.89 14.03 1.94
N THR A 115 -13.06 14.60 2.23
CA THR A 115 -14.31 14.17 1.62
C THR A 115 -15.37 15.27 1.69
N ALA A 116 -16.21 15.35 0.67
CA ALA A 116 -17.49 16.07 0.64
C ALA A 116 -18.67 15.09 0.57
N ASN A 117 -18.40 13.78 0.44
CA ASN A 117 -19.42 12.76 0.35
C ASN A 117 -20.18 12.60 1.66
N PRO A 118 -21.53 12.74 1.67
CA PRO A 118 -22.33 12.69 2.90
C PRO A 118 -22.17 11.39 3.67
N ALA A 119 -22.14 10.23 2.99
CA ALA A 119 -21.99 8.94 3.65
C ALA A 119 -20.62 8.82 4.33
N PHE A 120 -19.56 9.33 3.72
CA PHE A 120 -18.24 9.31 4.33
C PHE A 120 -18.09 10.35 5.45
N ILE A 121 -18.75 11.49 5.36
CA ILE A 121 -18.86 12.46 6.46
C ILE A 121 -19.55 11.83 7.68
N ASP A 122 -20.61 11.05 7.47
CA ASP A 122 -21.28 10.34 8.55
C ASP A 122 -20.40 9.25 9.18
N ILE A 123 -19.59 8.53 8.39
CA ILE A 123 -18.55 7.63 8.93
C ILE A 123 -17.60 8.40 9.86
N LYS A 124 -17.11 9.58 9.46
CA LYS A 124 -16.24 10.42 10.32
C LYS A 124 -16.91 10.78 11.65
N LYS A 125 -18.18 11.15 11.62
CA LYS A 125 -18.95 11.45 12.85
C LYS A 125 -19.11 10.23 13.74
N HIS A 126 -19.40 9.08 13.17
CA HIS A 126 -19.53 7.82 13.93
C HIS A 126 -18.19 7.42 14.57
N ILE A 127 -17.05 7.51 13.84
CA ILE A 127 -15.73 7.28 14.41
C ILE A 127 -15.50 8.16 15.65
N GLN A 128 -15.87 9.44 15.57
CA GLN A 128 -15.70 10.35 16.69
C GLN A 128 -16.64 10.01 17.86
N ALA A 129 -17.88 9.64 17.58
CA ALA A 129 -18.86 9.26 18.61
C ALA A 129 -18.49 7.95 19.31
N GLU A 130 -17.91 7.00 18.60
CA GLU A 130 -17.55 5.67 19.09
C GLU A 130 -16.09 5.59 19.58
N ALA A 131 -15.39 6.72 19.63
CA ALA A 131 -13.97 6.81 19.97
C ALA A 131 -13.61 6.16 21.32
N ALA A 132 -14.48 6.26 22.32
CA ALA A 132 -14.28 5.67 23.65
C ALA A 132 -14.51 4.15 23.70
N SER A 133 -15.03 3.54 22.64
CA SER A 133 -15.32 2.09 22.60
C SER A 133 -14.04 1.29 22.36
N ASP A 134 -13.86 0.21 23.12
CA ASP A 134 -12.81 -0.80 22.91
C ASP A 134 -13.29 -1.95 22.01
N ALA A 135 -14.49 -1.86 21.46
CA ALA A 135 -15.03 -2.87 20.57
C ALA A 135 -14.15 -3.07 19.33
N PRO A 136 -14.03 -4.29 18.81
CA PRO A 136 -13.40 -4.55 17.53
C PRO A 136 -14.09 -3.78 16.40
N VAL A 137 -13.30 -3.34 15.42
CA VAL A 137 -13.77 -2.58 14.27
C VAL A 137 -13.38 -3.31 12.99
N LEU A 138 -14.34 -3.47 12.07
CA LEU A 138 -14.11 -3.97 10.72
C LEU A 138 -14.29 -2.85 9.71
N VAL A 139 -13.25 -2.57 8.92
CA VAL A 139 -13.29 -1.57 7.86
C VAL A 139 -13.30 -2.29 6.52
N TYR A 140 -14.40 -2.16 5.79
CA TYR A 140 -14.51 -2.68 4.43
C TYR A 140 -14.32 -1.55 3.41
N GLY A 141 -13.60 -1.83 2.34
CA GLY A 141 -13.48 -0.94 1.20
C GLY A 141 -12.49 -1.47 0.17
N LYS A 142 -12.74 -1.22 -1.08
CA LYS A 142 -11.86 -1.67 -2.18
C LYS A 142 -10.43 -1.16 -2.00
N THR A 143 -9.48 -1.81 -2.66
CA THR A 143 -8.07 -1.38 -2.62
C THR A 143 -7.94 0.08 -3.06
N GLY A 144 -7.13 0.86 -2.31
CA GLY A 144 -6.86 2.26 -2.61
C GLY A 144 -7.94 3.26 -2.20
N THR A 145 -9.00 2.85 -1.47
CA THR A 145 -10.07 3.75 -0.98
C THR A 145 -9.68 4.60 0.21
N GLY A 146 -8.57 4.29 0.90
CA GLY A 146 -8.12 5.02 2.09
C GLY A 146 -8.41 4.31 3.41
N LYS A 147 -8.61 2.98 3.42
CA LYS A 147 -8.87 2.19 4.64
C LYS A 147 -7.84 2.44 5.74
N GLU A 148 -6.55 2.44 5.39
CA GLU A 148 -5.46 2.67 6.33
C GLU A 148 -5.60 4.02 7.05
N LEU A 149 -5.91 5.10 6.30
CA LEU A 149 -6.14 6.42 6.86
C LEU A 149 -7.32 6.43 7.85
N VAL A 150 -8.40 5.71 7.54
CA VAL A 150 -9.56 5.55 8.42
C VAL A 150 -9.18 4.76 9.68
N CYS A 151 -8.42 3.66 9.56
CA CYS A 151 -7.96 2.87 10.70
C CYS A 151 -7.05 3.66 11.63
N ASN A 152 -6.15 4.48 11.07
CA ASN A 152 -5.31 5.41 11.82
C ASN A 152 -6.17 6.44 12.58
N ALA A 153 -7.17 7.02 11.91
CA ALA A 153 -8.08 7.99 12.53
C ALA A 153 -8.90 7.35 13.67
N ILE A 154 -9.36 6.10 13.53
CA ILE A 154 -10.05 5.35 14.58
C ILE A 154 -9.16 5.19 15.82
N HIS A 155 -7.88 4.83 15.63
CA HIS A 155 -6.94 4.73 16.75
C HIS A 155 -6.68 6.10 17.39
N ASN A 156 -6.38 7.12 16.58
CA ASN A 156 -6.04 8.46 17.06
C ASN A 156 -7.19 9.17 17.78
N CYS A 157 -8.43 8.83 17.45
CA CYS A 157 -9.61 9.33 18.18
C CYS A 157 -9.89 8.56 19.48
N SER A 158 -9.27 7.39 19.69
CA SER A 158 -9.61 6.51 20.80
C SER A 158 -8.94 6.89 22.12
N SER A 159 -9.40 6.26 23.21
CA SER A 159 -8.74 6.33 24.52
C SER A 159 -7.30 5.81 24.50
N ARG A 160 -6.95 4.99 23.47
CA ARG A 160 -5.64 4.39 23.28
C ARG A 160 -4.74 5.15 22.31
N ALA A 161 -5.05 6.41 21.98
CA ALA A 161 -4.31 7.22 21.00
C ALA A 161 -2.82 7.43 21.33
N LYS A 162 -2.43 7.27 22.60
CA LYS A 162 -1.03 7.40 23.07
C LYS A 162 -0.36 6.02 23.28
N GLU A 163 -1.11 4.96 23.14
CA GLU A 163 -0.65 3.59 23.33
C GLU A 163 -0.13 3.00 22.01
N PRO A 164 0.56 1.86 22.03
CA PRO A 164 1.08 1.24 20.82
C PRO A 164 0.02 1.02 19.74
N PHE A 165 0.31 1.41 18.51
CA PHE A 165 -0.47 1.08 17.32
C PHE A 165 0.38 0.23 16.38
N ILE A 166 0.07 -1.04 16.33
CA ILE A 166 0.82 -2.01 15.53
C ILE A 166 0.02 -2.31 14.27
N VAL A 167 0.65 -2.16 13.11
CA VAL A 167 0.05 -2.37 11.79
C VAL A 167 0.66 -3.60 11.14
N GLN A 168 -0.19 -4.50 10.67
CA GLN A 168 0.24 -5.67 9.90
C GLN A 168 -0.61 -5.85 8.66
N ASN A 169 0.02 -5.80 7.48
CA ASN A 169 -0.62 -6.26 6.25
C ASN A 169 -0.44 -7.79 6.15
N CYS A 170 -1.56 -8.51 6.12
CA CYS A 170 -1.57 -9.97 6.17
C CYS A 170 -1.23 -10.61 4.82
N ALA A 171 -1.42 -9.90 3.71
CA ALA A 171 -1.06 -10.37 2.38
C ALA A 171 0.44 -10.24 2.07
N ALA A 172 1.16 -9.39 2.81
CA ALA A 172 2.57 -9.11 2.55
C ALA A 172 3.53 -10.19 3.06
N ILE A 173 3.06 -11.11 3.90
CA ILE A 173 3.90 -12.10 4.61
C ILE A 173 3.42 -13.52 4.28
N PRO A 174 4.34 -14.45 3.97
CA PRO A 174 4.00 -15.84 3.82
C PRO A 174 3.27 -16.39 5.08
N SER A 175 2.23 -17.18 4.88
CA SER A 175 1.36 -17.70 5.95
C SER A 175 2.14 -18.43 7.06
N THR A 176 3.16 -19.18 6.69
CA THR A 176 4.05 -19.90 7.62
C THR A 176 4.81 -18.98 8.58
N LEU A 177 5.12 -17.75 8.16
CA LEU A 177 5.81 -16.75 8.97
C LEU A 177 4.85 -15.84 9.73
N LEU A 178 3.66 -15.60 9.17
CA LEU A 178 2.65 -14.70 9.73
C LEU A 178 2.21 -15.14 11.12
N GLU A 179 2.02 -16.45 11.33
CA GLU A 179 1.65 -16.98 12.63
C GLU A 179 2.74 -16.74 13.69
N SER A 180 4.01 -16.99 13.34
CA SER A 180 5.15 -16.70 14.22
C SER A 180 5.26 -15.23 14.56
N LEU A 181 4.99 -14.36 13.58
CA LEU A 181 5.00 -12.91 13.77
C LEU A 181 3.87 -12.46 14.70
N LEU A 182 2.65 -12.96 14.50
CA LEU A 182 1.49 -12.56 15.31
C LEU A 182 1.60 -12.99 16.77
N PHE A 183 1.97 -14.25 17.03
CA PHE A 183 1.91 -14.87 18.35
C PHE A 183 3.27 -15.00 19.03
N GLY A 184 4.38 -14.82 18.29
CA GLY A 184 5.72 -15.09 18.79
C GLY A 184 6.00 -16.60 18.88
N ASN A 185 7.23 -16.95 19.19
CA ASN A 185 7.70 -18.33 19.35
C ASN A 185 8.67 -18.47 20.52
N VAL A 186 8.78 -19.69 21.01
CA VAL A 186 9.82 -20.08 21.98
C VAL A 186 10.94 -20.83 21.27
N LYS A 187 12.12 -20.79 21.85
CA LYS A 187 13.31 -21.50 21.33
C LYS A 187 12.99 -22.99 21.15
N GLY A 188 13.29 -23.51 19.96
CA GLY A 188 13.10 -24.92 19.62
C GLY A 188 11.68 -25.28 19.15
N SER A 189 10.80 -24.32 18.90
CA SER A 189 9.45 -24.56 18.34
C SER A 189 9.51 -25.10 16.91
N PHE A 190 10.57 -24.76 16.16
CA PHE A 190 10.92 -25.31 14.83
C PHE A 190 12.43 -25.17 14.64
N THR A 191 12.99 -25.74 13.56
CA THR A 191 14.43 -25.70 13.28
C THR A 191 14.93 -24.26 13.12
N GLY A 192 15.82 -23.82 14.00
CA GLY A 192 16.34 -22.46 14.01
C GLY A 192 15.48 -21.42 14.76
N ALA A 193 14.40 -21.84 15.43
CA ALA A 193 13.55 -20.93 16.19
C ALA A 193 14.26 -20.43 17.45
N GLU A 194 14.30 -19.11 17.60
CA GLU A 194 14.68 -18.42 18.84
C GLU A 194 13.45 -17.82 19.52
N ASN A 195 13.59 -17.36 20.76
CA ASN A 195 12.50 -16.67 21.44
C ASN A 195 12.17 -15.37 20.72
N SER A 196 10.91 -15.18 20.33
CA SER A 196 10.40 -13.93 19.77
C SER A 196 9.14 -13.46 20.47
N ILE A 197 8.97 -12.15 20.48
CA ILE A 197 7.76 -11.46 20.94
C ILE A 197 6.84 -11.32 19.75
N GLY A 198 5.53 -11.66 19.90
CA GLY A 198 4.54 -11.54 18.85
C GLY A 198 3.88 -10.15 18.81
N LEU A 199 3.26 -9.81 17.67
CA LEU A 199 2.56 -8.52 17.48
C LEU A 199 1.45 -8.29 18.50
N PHE A 200 0.76 -9.35 18.96
CA PHE A 200 -0.23 -9.23 20.03
C PHE A 200 0.38 -8.78 21.36
N GLU A 201 1.56 -9.28 21.72
CA GLU A 201 2.25 -8.81 22.92
C GLU A 201 2.76 -7.37 22.76
N MET A 202 3.26 -7.02 21.56
CA MET A 202 3.73 -5.67 21.25
C MET A 202 2.58 -4.64 21.29
N ALA A 203 1.40 -5.03 20.83
CA ALA A 203 0.21 -4.19 20.84
C ALA A 203 -0.50 -4.15 22.21
N ASN A 204 0.07 -4.78 23.25
CA ASN A 204 -0.58 -4.85 24.55
C ASN A 204 -0.86 -3.46 25.15
N LYS A 205 -2.09 -3.24 25.64
CA LYS A 205 -2.73 -1.97 26.03
C LYS A 205 -3.05 -1.02 24.90
N GLY A 206 -2.55 -1.28 23.67
CA GLY A 206 -2.75 -0.48 22.47
C GLY A 206 -3.76 -1.07 21.50
N THR A 207 -3.45 -0.94 20.21
CA THR A 207 -4.29 -1.36 19.10
C THR A 207 -3.46 -2.18 18.10
N LEU A 208 -4.00 -3.29 17.64
CA LEU A 208 -3.46 -4.08 16.52
C LEU A 208 -4.36 -3.90 15.30
N PHE A 209 -3.80 -3.35 14.23
CA PHE A 209 -4.47 -3.22 12.95
C PHE A 209 -4.01 -4.32 12.01
N LEU A 210 -4.97 -5.14 11.56
CA LEU A 210 -4.77 -6.24 10.62
C LEU A 210 -5.37 -5.86 9.26
N ASP A 211 -4.53 -5.49 8.31
CA ASP A 211 -4.98 -5.17 6.94
C ASP A 211 -5.05 -6.45 6.10
N GLU A 212 -6.05 -6.50 5.22
CA GLU A 212 -6.34 -7.64 4.32
C GLU A 212 -6.44 -8.99 5.07
N ILE A 213 -7.19 -9.02 6.18
CA ILE A 213 -7.34 -10.22 7.02
C ILE A 213 -7.90 -11.43 6.25
N ASN A 214 -8.67 -11.20 5.18
CA ASN A 214 -9.18 -12.23 4.27
C ASN A 214 -8.07 -12.92 3.44
N SER A 215 -6.84 -12.43 3.45
CA SER A 215 -5.67 -13.06 2.81
C SER A 215 -4.98 -14.08 3.71
N MET A 216 -5.36 -14.16 5.00
CA MET A 216 -4.81 -15.15 5.93
C MET A 216 -5.39 -16.54 5.70
N GLU A 217 -4.59 -17.57 5.99
CA GLU A 217 -5.08 -18.94 6.09
C GLU A 217 -6.12 -19.08 7.21
N ILE A 218 -7.11 -19.96 7.01
CA ILE A 218 -8.24 -20.17 7.91
C ILE A 218 -7.81 -20.60 9.32
N GLU A 219 -6.70 -21.34 9.42
CA GLU A 219 -6.10 -21.78 10.67
C GLU A 219 -5.56 -20.61 11.49
N ALA A 220 -4.91 -19.65 10.86
CA ALA A 220 -4.41 -18.44 11.50
C ALA A 220 -5.57 -17.55 11.98
N GLN A 221 -6.63 -17.44 11.19
CA GLN A 221 -7.85 -16.72 11.56
C GLN A 221 -8.51 -17.34 12.82
N ALA A 222 -8.51 -18.67 12.95
CA ALA A 222 -9.05 -19.35 14.16
C ALA A 222 -8.26 -19.00 15.44
N LYS A 223 -6.93 -18.80 15.32
CA LYS A 223 -6.09 -18.40 16.46
C LYS A 223 -6.33 -16.94 16.84
N ILE A 224 -6.53 -16.07 15.86
CA ILE A 224 -6.91 -14.68 16.11
C ILE A 224 -8.26 -14.61 16.83
N LEU A 225 -9.25 -15.37 16.37
CA LEU A 225 -10.56 -15.44 17.04
C LEU A 225 -10.41 -15.78 18.53
N ARG A 226 -9.65 -16.82 18.84
CA ARG A 226 -9.37 -17.21 20.24
C ARG A 226 -8.68 -16.09 21.02
N ALA A 227 -7.69 -15.42 20.42
CA ALA A 227 -6.99 -14.30 21.06
C ALA A 227 -7.94 -13.13 21.40
N ILE A 228 -8.93 -12.86 20.53
CA ILE A 228 -9.95 -11.81 20.75
C ILE A 228 -10.95 -12.24 21.85
N GLU A 229 -11.36 -13.50 21.88
CA GLU A 229 -12.37 -14.00 22.82
C GLU A 229 -11.81 -14.21 24.22
N GLU A 230 -10.67 -14.89 24.30
CA GLU A 230 -10.06 -15.29 25.58
C GLU A 230 -9.20 -14.18 26.19
N LYS A 231 -8.87 -13.13 25.41
CA LYS A 231 -7.86 -12.10 25.74
C LYS A 231 -6.53 -12.71 26.18
N LYS A 232 -6.17 -13.82 25.56
CA LYS A 232 -4.94 -14.57 25.84
C LYS A 232 -4.34 -15.07 24.55
N ILE A 233 -3.02 -15.10 24.51
CA ILE A 233 -2.27 -15.70 23.41
C ILE A 233 -1.37 -16.81 23.94
N ARG A 234 -0.92 -17.65 23.00
CA ARG A 234 0.08 -18.69 23.26
C ARG A 234 1.14 -18.61 22.18
N LYS A 235 2.40 -18.48 22.58
CA LYS A 235 3.53 -18.55 21.66
C LYS A 235 3.62 -19.92 20.98
N ILE A 236 4.12 -19.93 19.76
CA ILE A 236 4.36 -21.20 19.04
C ILE A 236 5.37 -22.03 19.84
N GLY A 237 5.02 -23.27 20.11
CA GLY A 237 5.84 -24.21 20.91
C GLY A 237 5.74 -24.02 22.42
N ASP A 238 5.03 -23.03 22.94
CA ASP A 238 4.83 -22.83 24.37
C ASP A 238 3.54 -23.56 24.87
N LYS A 239 3.56 -23.93 26.14
CA LYS A 239 2.37 -24.44 26.86
C LYS A 239 1.67 -23.35 27.67
N LYS A 240 2.37 -22.24 27.96
CA LYS A 240 1.85 -21.14 28.75
C LYS A 240 1.03 -20.18 27.87
N THR A 241 0.00 -19.61 28.45
CA THR A 241 -0.77 -18.50 27.88
C THR A 241 -0.35 -17.18 28.52
N THR A 242 -0.35 -16.11 27.74
CA THR A 242 -0.09 -14.74 28.20
C THR A 242 -1.36 -13.93 28.05
N ASP A 243 -1.75 -13.22 29.10
CA ASP A 243 -2.89 -12.29 29.06
C ASP A 243 -2.54 -11.06 28.21
N ILE A 244 -3.48 -10.61 27.39
CA ILE A 244 -3.34 -9.44 26.53
C ILE A 244 -4.56 -8.53 26.64
N ASP A 245 -4.32 -7.24 26.53
CA ASP A 245 -5.37 -6.22 26.41
C ASP A 245 -5.12 -5.42 25.12
N VAL A 246 -5.67 -5.89 24.01
CA VAL A 246 -5.44 -5.34 22.67
C VAL A 246 -6.76 -5.02 22.01
N ARG A 247 -6.95 -3.78 21.56
CA ARG A 247 -8.05 -3.42 20.67
C ARG A 247 -7.72 -3.87 19.25
N ILE A 248 -8.67 -4.51 18.57
CA ILE A 248 -8.47 -4.98 17.19
C ILE A 248 -9.21 -4.07 16.22
N ILE A 249 -8.49 -3.62 15.18
CA ILE A 249 -9.04 -3.05 13.97
C ILE A 249 -8.66 -3.99 12.83
N ALA A 250 -9.61 -4.41 12.01
CA ALA A 250 -9.36 -5.25 10.85
C ALA A 250 -9.86 -4.58 9.59
N ALA A 251 -9.15 -4.78 8.47
CA ALA A 251 -9.62 -4.30 7.18
C ALA A 251 -9.72 -5.46 6.16
N VAL A 252 -10.68 -5.32 5.26
CA VAL A 252 -10.90 -6.23 4.13
C VAL A 252 -11.07 -5.42 2.84
N ASN A 253 -10.56 -5.95 1.75
CA ASN A 253 -10.61 -5.31 0.41
C ASN A 253 -11.70 -5.88 -0.50
N GLU A 254 -12.31 -7.00 -0.11
CA GLU A 254 -13.43 -7.65 -0.76
C GLU A 254 -14.66 -7.67 0.16
N ASP A 255 -15.86 -7.87 -0.42
CA ASP A 255 -17.08 -7.95 0.39
C ASP A 255 -16.98 -9.09 1.40
N PRO A 256 -17.12 -8.81 2.71
CA PRO A 256 -16.95 -9.83 3.76
C PRO A 256 -17.88 -11.02 3.60
N LEU A 257 -19.11 -10.81 3.11
CA LEU A 257 -20.07 -11.91 2.92
C LEU A 257 -19.69 -12.79 1.73
N GLU A 258 -19.12 -12.20 0.68
CA GLU A 258 -18.54 -12.98 -0.42
C GLU A 258 -17.29 -13.74 0.02
N CYS A 259 -16.41 -13.14 0.85
CA CYS A 259 -15.27 -13.84 1.44
C CYS A 259 -15.70 -15.05 2.27
N ILE A 260 -16.78 -14.94 3.04
CA ILE A 260 -17.34 -16.09 3.81
C ILE A 260 -17.82 -17.19 2.85
N LYS A 261 -18.55 -16.85 1.80
CA LYS A 261 -19.01 -17.83 0.79
C LYS A 261 -17.84 -18.53 0.09
N GLN A 262 -16.78 -17.79 -0.22
CA GLN A 262 -15.56 -18.30 -0.84
C GLN A 262 -14.62 -19.01 0.15
N LYS A 263 -14.96 -19.02 1.44
CA LYS A 263 -14.16 -19.60 2.52
C LYS A 263 -12.76 -18.98 2.69
N THR A 264 -12.60 -17.72 2.32
CA THR A 264 -11.40 -16.91 2.57
C THR A 264 -11.49 -16.14 3.90
N LEU A 265 -12.70 -16.04 4.48
CA LEU A 265 -12.94 -15.46 5.80
C LEU A 265 -13.89 -16.39 6.59
N ARG A 266 -13.53 -16.66 7.85
CA ARG A 266 -14.39 -17.42 8.76
C ARG A 266 -15.60 -16.57 9.18
N ASP A 267 -16.74 -17.17 9.22
CA ASP A 267 -17.99 -16.52 9.66
C ASP A 267 -17.96 -16.11 11.14
N ASP A 268 -17.43 -16.99 12.01
CA ASP A 268 -17.29 -16.70 13.44
C ASP A 268 -16.34 -15.52 13.71
N LEU A 269 -15.22 -15.45 13.02
CA LEU A 269 -14.29 -14.31 13.10
C LEU A 269 -14.93 -13.03 12.56
N TYR A 270 -15.65 -13.09 11.45
CA TYR A 270 -16.36 -11.94 10.90
C TYR A 270 -17.32 -11.32 11.92
N TYR A 271 -18.19 -12.13 12.55
CA TYR A 271 -19.11 -11.62 13.56
C TYR A 271 -18.40 -11.06 14.79
N ARG A 272 -17.24 -11.57 15.14
CA ARG A 272 -16.46 -11.06 16.28
C ARG A 272 -15.75 -9.74 15.96
N LEU A 273 -15.32 -9.53 14.72
CA LEU A 273 -14.67 -8.31 14.26
C LEU A 273 -15.65 -7.19 13.89
N SER A 274 -16.83 -7.54 13.39
CA SER A 274 -17.82 -6.59 12.86
C SER A 274 -18.79 -6.04 13.92
N VAL A 275 -18.33 -5.89 15.18
CA VAL A 275 -19.12 -5.22 16.23
C VAL A 275 -19.38 -3.77 15.84
N ILE A 276 -18.36 -3.10 15.34
CA ILE A 276 -18.46 -1.81 14.65
C ILE A 276 -18.01 -2.06 13.21
N ARG A 277 -18.78 -1.60 12.23
CA ARG A 277 -18.44 -1.77 10.82
C ARG A 277 -18.51 -0.45 10.07
N TYR A 278 -17.47 -0.16 9.30
CA TYR A 278 -17.41 0.98 8.39
C TYR A 278 -17.19 0.50 6.96
N ASP A 279 -18.10 0.86 6.07
CA ASP A 279 -18.03 0.55 4.65
C ASP A 279 -17.60 1.80 3.89
N ILE A 280 -16.35 1.82 3.40
CA ILE A 280 -15.77 2.98 2.71
C ILE A 280 -16.18 2.90 1.23
N PRO A 281 -16.91 3.90 0.71
CA PRO A 281 -17.34 3.91 -0.68
C PRO A 281 -16.13 4.02 -1.62
N PRO A 282 -16.14 3.32 -2.77
CA PRO A 282 -15.13 3.51 -3.81
C PRO A 282 -15.25 4.92 -4.42
N LEU A 283 -14.17 5.42 -5.02
CA LEU A 283 -14.10 6.80 -5.51
C LEU A 283 -15.16 7.12 -6.57
N LYS A 284 -15.54 6.14 -7.40
CA LYS A 284 -16.61 6.28 -8.39
C LYS A 284 -17.98 6.64 -7.78
N ASP A 285 -18.25 6.26 -6.54
CA ASP A 285 -19.49 6.49 -5.81
C ASP A 285 -19.42 7.75 -4.91
N ARG A 286 -18.27 8.48 -4.94
CA ARG A 286 -18.02 9.75 -4.24
C ARG A 286 -17.27 10.74 -5.14
N LYS A 287 -17.81 10.97 -6.33
CA LYS A 287 -17.17 11.82 -7.35
C LYS A 287 -16.97 13.27 -6.91
N GLU A 288 -17.76 13.75 -5.96
CA GLU A 288 -17.61 15.05 -5.30
C GLU A 288 -16.29 15.20 -4.55
N ASP A 289 -15.63 14.09 -4.17
CA ASP A 289 -14.32 14.12 -3.54
C ASP A 289 -13.18 14.34 -4.54
N ILE A 290 -13.40 14.04 -5.83
CA ILE A 290 -12.34 14.09 -6.85
C ILE A 290 -11.73 15.50 -6.94
N PRO A 291 -12.49 16.60 -7.07
CA PRO A 291 -11.89 17.94 -7.13
C PRO A 291 -11.10 18.31 -5.86
N LEU A 292 -11.59 17.91 -4.68
CA LEU A 292 -10.92 18.15 -3.41
C LEU A 292 -9.59 17.38 -3.31
N LEU A 293 -9.59 16.13 -3.75
CA LEU A 293 -8.39 15.28 -3.77
C LEU A 293 -7.38 15.77 -4.82
N MET A 294 -7.84 16.23 -5.99
CA MET A 294 -6.99 16.85 -7.00
C MET A 294 -6.26 18.06 -6.43
N GLU A 295 -6.97 18.96 -5.77
CA GLU A 295 -6.39 20.16 -5.15
C GLU A 295 -5.42 19.79 -4.02
N HIS A 296 -5.79 18.84 -3.17
CA HIS A 296 -4.91 18.33 -2.11
C HIS A 296 -3.60 17.78 -2.69
N PHE A 297 -3.66 16.91 -3.70
CA PHE A 297 -2.47 16.35 -4.31
C PHE A 297 -1.68 17.39 -5.11
N ARG A 298 -2.34 18.39 -5.70
CA ARG A 298 -1.66 19.52 -6.32
C ARG A 298 -0.80 20.28 -5.31
N ILE A 299 -1.35 20.59 -4.13
CA ILE A 299 -0.63 21.27 -3.05
C ILE A 299 0.50 20.40 -2.51
N TYR A 300 0.22 19.12 -2.26
CA TYR A 300 1.20 18.15 -1.76
C TYR A 300 2.40 18.00 -2.71
N ASN A 301 2.17 18.01 -4.02
CA ASN A 301 3.22 17.83 -5.02
C ASN A 301 4.05 19.09 -5.30
N LYS A 302 3.72 20.25 -4.73
CA LYS A 302 4.57 21.46 -4.79
C LYS A 302 6.01 21.22 -4.29
N LYS A 303 6.21 20.23 -3.41
CA LYS A 303 7.54 19.80 -2.94
C LYS A 303 8.50 19.39 -4.06
N PHE A 304 8.00 19.00 -5.24
CA PHE A 304 8.82 18.69 -6.40
C PHE A 304 9.34 19.92 -7.13
N GLY A 305 9.15 21.12 -6.60
CA GLY A 305 9.73 22.37 -7.10
C GLY A 305 9.11 22.93 -8.39
N LYS A 306 7.99 22.35 -8.85
CA LYS A 306 7.25 22.84 -10.02
C LYS A 306 6.10 23.75 -9.62
N ASN A 307 5.96 24.89 -10.28
CA ASN A 307 4.84 25.83 -10.08
C ASN A 307 3.65 25.43 -10.96
N ILE A 308 3.02 24.30 -10.66
CA ILE A 308 1.76 23.92 -11.29
C ILE A 308 0.63 24.63 -10.56
N VAL A 309 -0.13 25.43 -11.31
CA VAL A 309 -1.18 26.30 -10.77
C VAL A 309 -2.54 25.60 -10.81
N GLU A 310 -2.82 24.88 -11.91
CA GLU A 310 -4.16 24.32 -12.16
C GLU A 310 -4.14 23.06 -13.04
N PHE A 311 -5.28 22.43 -13.14
CA PHE A 311 -5.59 21.39 -14.14
C PHE A 311 -6.44 22.03 -15.23
N SER A 312 -6.30 21.58 -16.49
CA SER A 312 -7.17 22.04 -17.57
C SER A 312 -8.59 21.52 -17.37
N ASN A 313 -9.59 22.22 -17.93
CA ASN A 313 -11.00 21.81 -17.87
C ASN A 313 -11.23 20.41 -18.47
N GLU A 314 -10.42 20.06 -19.47
CA GLU A 314 -10.49 18.72 -20.10
C GLU A 314 -10.02 17.64 -19.10
N VAL A 315 -8.95 17.88 -18.35
CA VAL A 315 -8.47 16.96 -17.31
C VAL A 315 -9.50 16.80 -16.19
N GLU A 316 -10.04 17.92 -15.68
CA GLU A 316 -11.08 17.88 -14.64
C GLU A 316 -12.30 17.07 -15.09
N THR A 317 -12.78 17.33 -16.31
CA THR A 317 -13.90 16.60 -16.89
C THR A 317 -13.61 15.12 -17.05
N ALA A 318 -12.44 14.76 -17.55
CA ALA A 318 -12.01 13.37 -17.71
C ALA A 318 -11.91 12.66 -16.37
N PHE A 319 -11.35 13.32 -15.34
CA PHE A 319 -11.20 12.76 -13.99
C PHE A 319 -12.56 12.51 -13.32
N LEU A 320 -13.54 13.39 -13.51
CA LEU A 320 -14.90 13.23 -12.97
C LEU A 320 -15.67 12.08 -13.67
N ARG A 321 -15.36 11.80 -14.93
CA ARG A 321 -16.03 10.72 -15.70
C ARG A 321 -15.43 9.36 -15.43
N TYR A 322 -14.13 9.28 -15.19
CA TYR A 322 -13.42 8.03 -15.01
C TYR A 322 -13.80 7.31 -13.70
N ASN A 323 -13.89 5.98 -13.74
CA ASN A 323 -14.37 5.16 -12.62
C ASN A 323 -13.31 4.88 -11.53
N TRP A 324 -12.05 5.20 -11.79
CA TRP A 324 -10.96 5.05 -10.82
C TRP A 324 -10.91 3.65 -10.18
N PRO A 325 -10.65 2.58 -10.94
CA PRO A 325 -10.61 1.22 -10.39
C PRO A 325 -9.60 1.04 -9.25
N GLY A 326 -8.48 1.78 -9.26
CA GLY A 326 -7.51 1.86 -8.17
C GLY A 326 -7.82 2.95 -7.13
N ASN A 327 -9.01 3.58 -7.20
CA ASN A 327 -9.52 4.56 -6.25
C ASN A 327 -8.56 5.76 -6.03
N VAL A 328 -8.43 6.22 -4.79
CA VAL A 328 -7.60 7.38 -4.44
C VAL A 328 -6.11 7.11 -4.69
N ARG A 329 -5.66 5.85 -4.55
CA ARG A 329 -4.26 5.49 -4.84
C ARG A 329 -3.93 5.69 -6.32
N GLU A 330 -4.83 5.29 -7.22
CA GLU A 330 -4.67 5.52 -8.66
C GLU A 330 -4.71 7.01 -8.99
N LEU A 331 -5.69 7.75 -8.47
CA LEU A 331 -5.80 9.20 -8.66
C LEU A 331 -4.51 9.92 -8.22
N LYS A 332 -4.00 9.61 -7.03
CA LYS A 332 -2.73 10.16 -6.53
C LYS A 332 -1.58 9.88 -7.48
N ASN A 333 -1.41 8.62 -7.90
CA ASN A 333 -0.32 8.22 -8.79
C ASN A 333 -0.40 8.88 -10.15
N VAL A 334 -1.62 9.04 -10.71
CA VAL A 334 -1.83 9.73 -11.99
C VAL A 334 -1.45 11.20 -11.89
N ILE A 335 -1.88 11.88 -10.81
CA ILE A 335 -1.52 13.29 -10.58
C ILE A 335 0.00 13.44 -10.38
N GLU A 336 0.62 12.58 -9.60
CA GLU A 336 2.07 12.59 -9.37
C GLU A 336 2.84 12.37 -10.68
N ALA A 337 2.44 11.41 -11.49
CA ALA A 337 3.01 11.18 -12.82
C ALA A 337 2.84 12.40 -13.74
N ALA A 338 1.65 13.01 -13.75
CA ALA A 338 1.39 14.22 -14.52
C ALA A 338 2.31 15.39 -14.09
N TYR A 339 2.57 15.54 -12.79
CA TYR A 339 3.56 16.50 -12.29
C TYR A 339 4.96 16.27 -12.87
N HIS A 340 5.40 15.01 -12.95
CA HIS A 340 6.71 14.70 -13.52
C HIS A 340 6.78 14.95 -15.03
N MET A 341 5.71 14.69 -15.76
CA MET A 341 5.63 14.85 -17.22
C MET A 341 5.36 16.28 -17.67
N ASN A 342 4.84 17.14 -16.80
CA ASN A 342 4.50 18.53 -17.14
C ASN A 342 5.71 19.47 -17.06
N PHE A 343 5.84 20.35 -18.04
CA PHE A 343 6.85 21.43 -18.11
C PHE A 343 6.21 22.83 -18.03
N GLY A 344 4.88 22.92 -17.96
CA GLY A 344 4.11 24.16 -17.91
C GLY A 344 3.51 24.44 -16.53
N ALA A 345 2.64 25.45 -16.46
CA ALA A 345 1.89 25.82 -15.26
C ALA A 345 0.57 25.05 -15.11
N THR A 346 0.01 24.51 -16.20
CA THR A 346 -1.26 23.80 -16.26
C THR A 346 -1.01 22.34 -16.62
N ILE A 347 -1.68 21.41 -15.95
CA ILE A 347 -1.69 19.99 -16.31
C ILE A 347 -2.75 19.77 -17.39
N GLU A 348 -2.28 19.37 -18.57
CA GLU A 348 -3.10 19.03 -19.74
C GLU A 348 -3.28 17.51 -19.89
N LEU A 349 -4.20 17.07 -20.76
CA LEU A 349 -4.40 15.63 -21.03
C LEU A 349 -3.14 14.92 -21.54
N ASP A 350 -2.30 15.61 -22.27
CA ASP A 350 -1.02 15.07 -22.77
C ASP A 350 -0.01 14.78 -21.64
N ASN A 351 -0.21 15.36 -20.45
CA ASN A 351 0.60 15.07 -19.26
C ASN A 351 0.09 13.84 -18.49
N ILE A 352 -1.09 13.33 -18.81
CA ILE A 352 -1.63 12.13 -18.17
C ILE A 352 -0.98 10.88 -18.79
N PRO A 353 -0.57 9.88 -17.99
CA PRO A 353 -0.01 8.65 -18.52
C PRO A 353 -0.92 8.05 -19.60
N ARG A 354 -0.36 7.74 -20.76
CA ARG A 354 -1.11 7.36 -21.98
C ARG A 354 -2.09 6.21 -21.76
N HIS A 355 -1.68 5.19 -21.01
CA HIS A 355 -2.54 4.04 -20.72
C HIS A 355 -3.77 4.39 -19.84
N ILE A 356 -3.69 5.47 -19.06
CA ILE A 356 -4.81 6.01 -18.29
C ILE A 356 -5.69 6.91 -19.17
N ALA A 357 -5.07 7.81 -19.94
CA ALA A 357 -5.78 8.68 -20.87
C ALA A 357 -6.63 7.86 -21.88
N GLU A 358 -6.07 6.78 -22.45
CA GLU A 358 -6.79 5.87 -23.33
C GLU A 358 -7.98 5.18 -22.63
N ARG A 359 -7.86 4.80 -21.34
CA ARG A 359 -9.00 4.24 -20.56
C ARG A 359 -10.07 5.28 -20.26
N MET A 360 -9.68 6.50 -19.87
CA MET A 360 -10.62 7.60 -19.64
C MET A 360 -11.41 7.93 -20.88
N GLU A 361 -10.77 7.90 -22.04
CA GLU A 361 -11.42 8.11 -23.32
C GLU A 361 -12.43 7.01 -23.66
N ILE A 362 -12.11 5.73 -23.42
CA ILE A 362 -13.02 4.61 -23.66
C ILE A 362 -14.25 4.69 -22.74
N GLU A 363 -14.07 5.02 -21.45
CA GLU A 363 -15.18 5.17 -20.52
C GLU A 363 -16.08 6.36 -20.85
N SER A 364 -15.54 7.47 -21.37
CA SER A 364 -16.34 8.63 -21.78
C SER A 364 -17.31 8.30 -22.93
N ILE A 365 -16.90 7.42 -23.84
CA ILE A 365 -17.76 6.98 -24.96
C ILE A 365 -18.93 6.11 -24.48
N SER A 366 -18.71 5.30 -23.44
CA SER A 366 -19.72 4.36 -22.94
C SER A 366 -20.78 5.01 -22.05
N LEU A 367 -20.51 6.13 -21.42
CA LEU A 367 -21.42 6.79 -20.47
C LEU A 367 -22.37 7.82 -21.10
N GLU A 368 -21.95 8.53 -22.15
CA GLU A 368 -22.78 9.56 -22.77
C GLU A 368 -24.02 9.00 -23.51
N ASN A 369 -24.01 7.71 -23.86
CA ASN A 369 -24.96 7.12 -24.79
C ASN A 369 -25.83 5.99 -24.22
N SER A 370 -25.71 5.62 -22.93
CA SER A 370 -26.31 4.37 -22.44
C SER A 370 -27.79 4.44 -22.01
N SER A 371 -28.36 5.62 -21.80
CA SER A 371 -29.69 5.74 -21.20
C SER A 371 -30.87 5.75 -22.17
N SER A 372 -30.66 5.92 -23.50
CA SER A 372 -31.76 6.00 -24.48
C SER A 372 -31.48 5.34 -25.85
N MET A 373 -30.31 4.77 -26.08
CA MET A 373 -29.90 4.19 -27.35
C MET A 373 -30.08 2.68 -27.41
N THR A 374 -30.47 2.16 -28.58
CA THR A 374 -30.45 0.71 -28.83
C THR A 374 -29.01 0.21 -29.00
N LEU A 375 -28.77 -1.09 -28.78
CA LEU A 375 -27.45 -1.73 -28.95
C LEU A 375 -26.81 -1.37 -30.30
N ASN A 376 -27.59 -1.36 -31.38
CA ASN A 376 -27.11 -1.02 -32.73
C ASN A 376 -26.65 0.43 -32.84
N GLN A 377 -27.32 1.36 -32.15
CA GLN A 377 -26.93 2.77 -32.10
C GLN A 377 -25.66 2.96 -31.30
N LEU A 378 -25.51 2.28 -30.15
CA LEU A 378 -24.29 2.30 -29.31
C LEU A 378 -23.06 1.75 -30.07
N VAL A 379 -23.23 0.63 -30.76
CA VAL A 379 -22.17 0.05 -31.60
C VAL A 379 -21.79 0.99 -32.76
N ALA A 380 -22.76 1.64 -33.38
CA ALA A 380 -22.49 2.56 -34.46
C ALA A 380 -21.74 3.83 -34.00
N GLU A 381 -22.10 4.38 -32.83
CA GLU A 381 -21.45 5.57 -32.30
C GLU A 381 -20.01 5.22 -31.83
N PHE A 382 -19.81 4.08 -31.18
CA PHE A 382 -18.50 3.58 -30.83
C PHE A 382 -17.59 3.35 -32.05
N GLU A 383 -18.14 2.72 -33.08
CA GLU A 383 -17.44 2.51 -34.35
C GLU A 383 -17.03 3.82 -35.01
N LYS A 384 -17.95 4.79 -35.06
CA LYS A 384 -17.72 6.13 -35.60
C LYS A 384 -16.58 6.82 -34.91
N GLU A 385 -16.57 6.81 -33.57
CA GLU A 385 -15.54 7.49 -32.79
C GLU A 385 -14.15 6.85 -32.97
N ILE A 386 -14.04 5.51 -32.94
CA ILE A 386 -12.79 4.82 -33.22
C ILE A 386 -12.23 5.12 -34.59
N ILE A 387 -13.09 5.11 -35.62
CA ILE A 387 -12.68 5.41 -36.98
C ILE A 387 -12.21 6.87 -37.10
N LYS A 388 -12.93 7.83 -36.54
CA LYS A 388 -12.59 9.26 -36.52
C LYS A 388 -11.22 9.49 -35.90
N ARG A 389 -10.96 8.95 -34.73
CA ARG A 389 -9.67 9.09 -34.02
C ARG A 389 -8.49 8.51 -34.80
N LYS A 390 -8.63 7.29 -35.28
CA LYS A 390 -7.57 6.64 -36.07
C LYS A 390 -7.31 7.39 -37.39
N TYR A 391 -8.36 7.94 -37.99
CA TYR A 391 -8.28 8.70 -39.22
C TYR A 391 -7.55 10.04 -39.01
N ILE A 392 -7.84 10.75 -37.92
CA ILE A 392 -7.15 11.99 -37.55
C ILE A 392 -5.70 11.69 -37.17
N LYS A 393 -5.46 10.68 -36.32
CA LYS A 393 -4.12 10.28 -35.87
C LYS A 393 -3.18 9.94 -37.02
N ASN A 394 -3.73 9.43 -38.12
CA ASN A 394 -2.97 9.07 -39.31
C ASN A 394 -2.97 10.18 -40.38
N ASP A 395 -3.13 11.44 -39.98
CA ASP A 395 -3.17 12.60 -40.89
C ASP A 395 -4.15 12.41 -42.06
N LYS A 396 -5.30 11.81 -41.81
CA LYS A 396 -6.34 11.47 -42.79
C LYS A 396 -5.87 10.56 -43.93
N LYS A 397 -4.81 9.76 -43.70
CA LYS A 397 -4.27 8.80 -44.68
C LYS A 397 -5.07 7.49 -44.64
N LEU A 398 -5.97 7.29 -45.65
CA LEU A 398 -6.84 6.11 -45.75
C LEU A 398 -6.10 4.77 -45.65
N SER A 399 -4.96 4.64 -46.32
CA SER A 399 -4.22 3.38 -46.39
C SER A 399 -3.63 2.96 -45.02
N GLN A 400 -3.15 3.94 -44.24
CA GLN A 400 -2.58 3.73 -42.92
C GLN A 400 -3.71 3.39 -41.93
N THR A 401 -4.77 4.18 -41.95
CA THR A 401 -5.92 4.00 -41.08
C THR A 401 -6.60 2.65 -41.29
N ALA A 402 -6.76 2.21 -42.56
CA ALA A 402 -7.33 0.91 -42.86
C ALA A 402 -6.48 -0.26 -42.32
N ARG A 403 -5.14 -0.16 -42.40
CA ARG A 403 -4.21 -1.13 -41.80
C ARG A 403 -4.34 -1.15 -40.27
N ASP A 404 -4.31 0.00 -39.63
CA ASP A 404 -4.38 0.13 -38.17
C ASP A 404 -5.73 -0.37 -37.58
N LEU A 405 -6.78 -0.36 -38.39
CA LEU A 405 -8.10 -0.88 -38.03
C LEU A 405 -8.33 -2.31 -38.51
N SER A 406 -7.35 -2.92 -39.19
CA SER A 406 -7.45 -4.27 -39.77
C SER A 406 -8.67 -4.45 -40.69
N ILE A 407 -9.05 -3.41 -41.47
CA ILE A 407 -10.16 -3.42 -42.42
C ILE A 407 -9.69 -3.05 -43.82
N SER A 408 -10.48 -3.39 -44.82
CA SER A 408 -10.18 -2.97 -46.21
C SER A 408 -10.36 -1.45 -46.40
N LYS A 409 -9.59 -0.86 -47.33
CA LYS A 409 -9.79 0.57 -47.71
C LYS A 409 -11.19 0.89 -48.12
N GLN A 410 -11.86 -0.04 -48.84
CA GLN A 410 -13.23 0.12 -49.28
C GLN A 410 -14.19 0.15 -48.10
N SER A 411 -14.02 -0.75 -47.13
CA SER A 411 -14.79 -0.76 -45.89
C SER A 411 -14.60 0.52 -45.08
N LEU A 412 -13.36 1.01 -44.95
CA LEU A 412 -13.07 2.28 -44.27
C LEU A 412 -13.74 3.46 -44.99
N LEU A 413 -13.65 3.55 -46.31
CA LEU A 413 -14.28 4.59 -47.12
C LEU A 413 -15.81 4.61 -46.96
N TYR A 414 -16.42 3.44 -46.99
CA TYR A 414 -17.87 3.30 -46.74
C TYR A 414 -18.25 3.82 -45.34
N LYS A 415 -17.48 3.43 -44.29
CA LYS A 415 -17.73 3.83 -42.90
C LYS A 415 -17.51 5.34 -42.69
N LEU A 416 -16.45 5.92 -43.30
CA LEU A 416 -16.19 7.35 -43.24
C LEU A 416 -17.35 8.16 -43.88
N LYS A 417 -17.87 7.70 -45.00
CA LYS A 417 -19.05 8.33 -45.66
C LYS A 417 -20.30 8.13 -44.79
N LYS A 418 -20.54 6.92 -44.30
CA LYS A 418 -21.70 6.61 -43.44
C LYS A 418 -21.76 7.50 -42.20
N TYR A 419 -20.64 7.85 -41.62
CA TYR A 419 -20.53 8.64 -40.41
C TYR A 419 -20.23 10.14 -40.65
N ASN A 420 -20.22 10.60 -41.87
CA ASN A 420 -19.89 12.00 -42.26
C ASN A 420 -18.54 12.48 -41.71
N LEU A 421 -17.50 11.67 -41.83
CA LEU A 421 -16.16 11.93 -41.30
C LEU A 421 -15.16 12.35 -42.41
N MET A 422 -15.60 12.51 -43.60
CA MET A 422 -14.81 12.99 -44.75
C MET A 422 -15.10 14.44 -45.07
#